data_e60240fb63585fec3aa9acc6b2f7fcce
#
_entry.id   e60240fb63585fec3aa9acc6b2f7fcce
#
_cell.length_a   1.000
_cell.length_b   1.000
_cell.length_c   1.000
_cell.angle_alpha   90.00
_cell.angle_beta   90.00
_cell.angle_gamma   90.00
#
_symmetry.space_group_name_H-M   'P 1'
#
loop_
_entity.id
_entity.type
_entity.pdbx_description
1 polymer ?
#
loop_
_entity_poly.entity_id
_entity_poly.type
_entity_poly.pdbx_seq_one_letter_code
_entity_poly.pdbx_strand_id
1 'polypeptide(L)'
;QRIERLITDYSQMLKDEVALSKEKTKKIDIEPIIKSVVDDFNNIYKVKKGINITYENDGGKKYFINGIENRIEQIIANLLDNAISFSNNNKNITVKVSKLEGKKISIDILDEGQGFKEKDTNKIFRRFYSNRPDKFGQHSGLGLNIVKNLVELHNGTINASNRIDKKGARMEVILPMV
;
A
#
# COMPACT_ATOMS: atom_id res chain seq x y z
N GLN A 1 -7.88 -9.58 -23.04
CA GLN A 1 -7.79 -9.94 -21.61
C GLN A 1 -6.73 -9.15 -20.87
N ARG A 2 -5.42 -9.40 -21.11
CA ARG A 2 -4.35 -8.64 -20.44
C ARG A 2 -4.31 -7.19 -20.92
N ILE A 3 -4.45 -6.98 -22.23
CA ILE A 3 -4.45 -5.64 -22.84
C ILE A 3 -5.67 -4.84 -22.37
N GLU A 4 -6.83 -5.46 -22.32
CA GLU A 4 -8.07 -4.82 -21.83
C GLU A 4 -7.90 -4.36 -20.38
N ARG A 5 -7.29 -5.20 -19.53
CA ARG A 5 -7.03 -4.85 -18.13
C ARG A 5 -6.03 -3.70 -18.02
N LEU A 6 -4.94 -3.71 -18.82
CA LEU A 6 -3.98 -2.61 -18.85
C LEU A 6 -4.64 -1.29 -19.27
N ILE A 7 -5.50 -1.32 -20.27
CA ILE A 7 -6.25 -0.14 -20.73
C ILE A 7 -7.21 0.34 -19.63
N THR A 8 -7.92 -0.57 -18.98
CA THR A 8 -8.84 -0.25 -17.89
C THR A 8 -8.10 0.37 -16.71
N ASP A 9 -6.98 -0.24 -16.28
CA ASP A 9 -6.18 0.26 -15.17
C ASP A 9 -5.57 1.62 -15.48
N TYR A 10 -5.08 1.81 -16.71
CA TYR A 10 -4.53 3.09 -17.16
C TYR A 10 -5.61 4.19 -17.19
N SER A 11 -6.80 3.87 -17.71
CA SER A 11 -7.93 4.78 -17.72
C SER A 11 -8.37 5.15 -16.30
N GLN A 12 -8.40 4.17 -15.40
CA GLN A 12 -8.73 4.41 -13.99
C GLN A 12 -7.68 5.30 -13.31
N MET A 13 -6.41 5.07 -13.58
CA MET A 13 -5.32 5.89 -13.06
C MET A 13 -5.47 7.36 -13.50
N LEU A 14 -5.77 7.59 -14.78
CA LEU A 14 -5.99 8.95 -15.31
C LEU A 14 -7.22 9.61 -14.67
N LYS A 15 -8.30 8.87 -14.48
CA LYS A 15 -9.50 9.36 -13.79
C LYS A 15 -9.18 9.72 -12.35
N ASP A 16 -8.40 8.91 -11.66
CA ASP A 16 -8.00 9.14 -10.28
C ASP A 16 -7.14 10.40 -10.15
N GLU A 17 -6.19 10.62 -11.05
CA GLU A 17 -5.39 11.83 -11.09
C GLU A 17 -6.25 13.08 -11.27
N VAL A 18 -7.22 13.04 -12.19
CA VAL A 18 -8.13 14.15 -12.45
C VAL A 18 -9.07 14.37 -11.27
N ALA A 19 -9.64 13.31 -10.72
CA ALA A 19 -10.54 13.39 -9.57
C ALA A 19 -9.82 13.99 -8.36
N LEU A 20 -8.60 13.52 -8.07
CA LEU A 20 -7.82 14.00 -6.93
C LEU A 20 -7.48 15.50 -7.05
N SER A 21 -7.19 15.98 -8.27
CA SER A 21 -6.93 17.40 -8.49
C SER A 21 -8.13 18.29 -8.20
N LYS A 22 -9.34 17.75 -8.26
CA LYS A 22 -10.61 18.45 -7.98
C LYS A 22 -11.11 18.25 -6.56
N GLU A 23 -10.69 17.19 -5.88
CA GLU A 23 -11.11 16.88 -4.52
C GLU A 23 -10.37 17.77 -3.52
N LYS A 24 -11.12 18.21 -2.51
CA LYS A 24 -10.53 19.00 -1.42
C LYS A 24 -10.11 18.06 -0.29
N THR A 25 -8.90 18.28 0.22
CA THR A 25 -8.42 17.57 1.40
C THR A 25 -9.14 18.04 2.66
N LYS A 26 -9.26 17.15 3.62
CA LYS A 26 -9.83 17.41 4.94
C LYS A 26 -8.89 16.89 6.01
N LYS A 27 -9.00 17.43 7.22
CA LYS A 27 -8.34 16.84 8.38
C LYS A 27 -9.04 15.52 8.71
N ILE A 28 -8.32 14.41 8.57
CA ILE A 28 -8.83 13.06 8.83
C ILE A 28 -7.92 12.32 9.78
N ASP A 29 -8.51 11.45 10.62
CA ASP A 29 -7.77 10.48 11.42
C ASP A 29 -7.58 9.21 10.59
N ILE A 30 -6.34 8.87 10.28
CA ILE A 30 -6.04 7.73 9.42
C ILE A 30 -6.16 6.39 10.11
N GLU A 31 -6.10 6.34 11.42
CA GLU A 31 -6.12 5.07 12.16
C GLU A 31 -7.36 4.22 11.87
N PRO A 32 -8.60 4.74 12.07
CA PRO A 32 -9.79 3.95 11.80
C PRO A 32 -9.91 3.56 10.33
N ILE A 33 -9.43 4.38 9.40
CA ILE A 33 -9.42 4.09 7.97
C ILE A 33 -8.54 2.88 7.69
N ILE A 34 -7.30 2.90 8.17
CA ILE A 34 -6.33 1.81 7.96
C ILE A 34 -6.83 0.53 8.62
N LYS A 35 -7.29 0.62 9.86
CA LYS A 35 -7.79 -0.53 10.60
C LYS A 35 -8.96 -1.21 9.89
N SER A 36 -9.89 -0.43 9.35
CA SER A 36 -11.02 -0.95 8.59
C SER A 36 -10.59 -1.75 7.36
N VAL A 37 -9.65 -1.22 6.59
CA VAL A 37 -9.11 -1.90 5.40
C VAL A 37 -8.39 -3.18 5.80
N VAL A 38 -7.58 -3.13 6.86
CA VAL A 38 -6.86 -4.31 7.37
C VAL A 38 -7.85 -5.40 7.79
N ASP A 39 -8.89 -5.05 8.53
CA ASP A 39 -9.91 -6.01 8.98
C ASP A 39 -10.61 -6.68 7.80
N ASP A 40 -10.99 -5.92 6.77
CA ASP A 40 -11.65 -6.44 5.58
C ASP A 40 -10.75 -7.45 4.85
N PHE A 41 -9.49 -7.09 4.62
CA PHE A 41 -8.53 -7.98 3.96
C PHE A 41 -8.22 -9.22 4.80
N ASN A 42 -8.07 -9.06 6.11
CA ASN A 42 -7.80 -10.17 7.00
C ASN A 42 -8.95 -11.19 6.99
N ASN A 43 -10.19 -10.73 7.01
CA ASN A 43 -11.35 -11.61 6.96
C ASN A 43 -11.40 -12.44 5.67
N ILE A 44 -11.03 -11.85 4.54
CA ILE A 44 -11.03 -12.55 3.25
C ILE A 44 -9.87 -13.53 3.15
N TYR A 45 -8.64 -13.08 3.42
CA TYR A 45 -7.44 -13.85 3.11
C TYR A 45 -7.03 -14.84 4.19
N LYS A 46 -7.52 -14.70 5.40
CA LYS A 46 -7.39 -15.74 6.42
C LYS A 46 -8.06 -17.03 5.96
N VAL A 47 -9.23 -16.92 5.34
CA VAL A 47 -9.97 -18.06 4.80
C VAL A 47 -9.35 -18.58 3.50
N LYS A 48 -9.05 -17.67 2.56
CA LYS A 48 -8.57 -18.06 1.22
C LYS A 48 -7.15 -18.60 1.21
N LYS A 49 -6.26 -18.05 2.01
CA LYS A 49 -4.82 -18.34 1.98
C LYS A 49 -4.20 -18.62 3.34
N GLY A 50 -4.95 -18.59 4.42
CA GLY A 50 -4.41 -18.69 5.78
C GLY A 50 -3.50 -17.53 6.16
N ILE A 51 -3.56 -16.41 5.43
CA ILE A 51 -2.75 -15.24 5.72
C ILE A 51 -3.39 -14.47 6.88
N ASN A 52 -2.59 -14.17 7.90
CA ASN A 52 -2.98 -13.29 8.99
C ASN A 52 -2.46 -11.89 8.72
N ILE A 53 -3.35 -10.91 8.73
CA ILE A 53 -2.98 -9.50 8.59
C ILE A 53 -3.26 -8.83 9.92
N THR A 54 -2.21 -8.29 10.56
CA THR A 54 -2.30 -7.64 11.85
C THR A 54 -2.03 -6.14 11.71
N TYR A 55 -2.68 -5.38 12.57
CA TYR A 55 -2.49 -3.94 12.66
C TYR A 55 -1.77 -3.60 13.98
N GLU A 56 -0.72 -2.80 13.89
CA GLU A 56 0.04 -2.31 15.04
C GLU A 56 0.12 -0.79 15.02
N ASN A 57 -0.05 -0.18 16.18
CA ASN A 57 0.05 1.25 16.37
C ASN A 57 0.92 1.52 17.61
N ASP A 58 1.79 2.50 17.54
CA ASP A 58 2.76 2.86 18.57
C ASP A 58 2.16 3.61 19.78
N GLY A 59 1.11 3.07 20.39
CA GLY A 59 0.55 3.59 21.63
C GLY A 59 -0.86 4.16 21.54
N GLY A 60 -1.65 3.73 20.58
CA GLY A 60 -3.08 4.07 20.48
C GLY A 60 -3.37 5.55 20.24
N LYS A 61 -2.41 6.27 19.67
CA LYS A 61 -2.55 7.70 19.40
C LYS A 61 -3.36 7.92 18.13
N LYS A 62 -4.00 9.08 18.06
CA LYS A 62 -4.67 9.55 16.86
C LYS A 62 -3.64 10.17 15.91
N TYR A 63 -3.81 9.92 14.62
CA TYR A 63 -2.92 10.42 13.58
C TYR A 63 -3.73 11.19 12.55
N PHE A 64 -3.65 12.52 12.62
CA PHE A 64 -4.38 13.40 11.72
C PHE A 64 -3.50 13.86 10.56
N ILE A 65 -4.04 13.76 9.37
CA ILE A 65 -3.43 14.30 8.15
C ILE A 65 -4.46 15.16 7.42
N ASN A 66 -3.98 16.01 6.51
CA ASN A 66 -4.85 16.58 5.48
C ASN A 66 -4.89 15.60 4.32
N GLY A 67 -6.04 15.01 4.07
CA GLY A 67 -6.13 13.97 3.05
C GLY A 67 -7.55 13.73 2.58
N ILE A 68 -7.67 12.74 1.72
CA ILE A 68 -8.92 12.28 1.12
C ILE A 68 -9.13 10.84 1.54
N GLU A 69 -10.16 10.60 2.33
CA GLU A 69 -10.39 9.31 2.99
C GLU A 69 -10.37 8.12 2.04
N ASN A 70 -11.13 8.17 0.95
CA ASN A 70 -11.18 7.06 -0.01
C ASN A 70 -9.86 6.85 -0.75
N ARG A 71 -9.02 7.87 -0.86
CA ARG A 71 -7.69 7.74 -1.46
C ARG A 71 -6.70 7.09 -0.52
N ILE A 72 -6.79 7.39 0.77
CA ILE A 72 -6.00 6.67 1.79
C ILE A 72 -6.42 5.19 1.83
N GLU A 73 -7.70 4.89 1.80
CA GLU A 73 -8.19 3.50 1.67
C GLU A 73 -7.58 2.80 0.45
N GLN A 74 -7.55 3.47 -0.69
CA GLN A 74 -6.99 2.92 -1.94
C GLN A 74 -5.49 2.64 -1.82
N ILE A 75 -4.73 3.53 -1.19
CA ILE A 75 -3.30 3.32 -0.93
C ILE A 75 -3.10 2.04 -0.14
N ILE A 76 -3.79 1.89 0.98
CA ILE A 76 -3.64 0.73 1.86
C ILE A 76 -4.12 -0.55 1.17
N ALA A 77 -5.25 -0.51 0.49
CA ALA A 77 -5.79 -1.66 -0.22
C ALA A 77 -4.83 -2.16 -1.31
N ASN A 78 -4.27 -1.25 -2.10
CA ASN A 78 -3.33 -1.61 -3.16
C ASN A 78 -2.02 -2.18 -2.60
N LEU A 79 -1.52 -1.63 -1.50
CA LEU A 79 -0.31 -2.15 -0.85
C LEU A 79 -0.55 -3.52 -0.23
N LEU A 80 -1.71 -3.75 0.40
CA LEU A 80 -2.08 -5.06 0.93
C LEU A 80 -2.27 -6.10 -0.17
N ASP A 81 -2.96 -5.73 -1.25
CA ASP A 81 -3.12 -6.62 -2.40
C ASP A 81 -1.77 -7.05 -2.98
N ASN A 82 -0.84 -6.11 -3.08
CA ASN A 82 0.53 -6.38 -3.51
C ASN A 82 1.24 -7.34 -2.54
N ALA A 83 1.19 -7.08 -1.25
CA ALA A 83 1.83 -7.92 -0.23
C ALA A 83 1.26 -9.35 -0.25
N ILE A 84 -0.05 -9.50 -0.36
CA ILE A 84 -0.73 -10.79 -0.44
C ILE A 84 -0.29 -11.57 -1.69
N SER A 85 -0.16 -10.89 -2.84
CA SER A 85 0.23 -11.54 -4.09
C SER A 85 1.66 -12.10 -4.06
N PHE A 86 2.54 -11.54 -3.23
CA PHE A 86 3.91 -12.03 -3.05
C PHE A 86 4.08 -12.96 -1.85
N SER A 87 3.04 -13.16 -1.07
CA SER A 87 3.10 -14.03 0.11
C SER A 87 2.59 -15.43 -0.20
N ASN A 88 3.29 -16.43 0.32
CA ASN A 88 2.82 -17.79 0.32
C ASN A 88 1.67 -17.97 1.33
N ASN A 89 0.97 -19.09 1.23
CA ASN A 89 -0.09 -19.44 2.19
C ASN A 89 0.48 -19.54 3.61
N ASN A 90 -0.35 -19.21 4.59
CA ASN A 90 -0.05 -19.31 6.03
C ASN A 90 1.08 -18.36 6.50
N LYS A 91 1.32 -17.28 5.76
CA LYS A 91 2.27 -16.22 6.15
C LYS A 91 1.56 -15.06 6.84
N ASN A 92 2.33 -14.21 7.48
CA ASN A 92 1.82 -13.04 8.18
C ASN A 92 2.15 -11.76 7.41
N ILE A 93 1.23 -10.82 7.45
CA ILE A 93 1.43 -9.45 6.98
C ILE A 93 1.14 -8.51 8.14
N THR A 94 2.00 -7.55 8.37
CA THR A 94 1.84 -6.56 9.43
C THR A 94 1.70 -5.18 8.81
N VAL A 95 0.68 -4.44 9.24
CA VAL A 95 0.53 -3.01 8.95
C VAL A 95 0.82 -2.25 10.22
N LYS A 96 1.88 -1.46 10.22
CA LYS A 96 2.35 -0.73 11.38
C LYS A 96 2.30 0.77 11.13
N VAL A 97 1.71 1.51 12.05
CA VAL A 97 1.67 2.97 12.02
C VAL A 97 2.51 3.52 13.16
N SER A 98 3.42 4.42 12.85
CA SER A 98 4.34 5.01 13.82
C SER A 98 4.49 6.51 13.59
N LYS A 99 4.67 7.25 14.66
CA LYS A 99 5.00 8.67 14.59
C LYS A 99 6.50 8.84 14.38
N LEU A 100 6.86 9.68 13.43
CA LEU A 100 8.24 10.09 13.17
C LEU A 100 8.48 11.52 13.66
N GLU A 101 9.76 11.89 13.79
CA GLU A 101 10.14 13.26 14.05
C GLU A 101 9.70 14.20 12.91
N GLY A 102 9.52 15.49 13.22
CA GLY A 102 9.15 16.49 12.23
C GLY A 102 7.69 16.45 11.80
N LYS A 103 6.78 16.05 12.68
CA LYS A 103 5.34 15.95 12.41
C LYS A 103 5.04 15.09 11.18
N LYS A 104 5.61 13.89 11.17
CA LYS A 104 5.38 12.89 10.12
C LYS A 104 4.93 11.59 10.73
N ILE A 105 4.22 10.79 9.94
CA ILE A 105 3.87 9.40 10.27
C ILE A 105 4.45 8.48 9.23
N SER A 106 4.80 7.28 9.64
CA SER A 106 5.10 6.18 8.72
C SER A 106 4.00 5.12 8.79
N ILE A 107 3.66 4.59 7.65
CA ILE A 107 2.80 3.42 7.50
C ILE A 107 3.64 2.37 6.83
N ASP A 108 3.97 1.31 7.55
CA ASP A 108 4.77 0.20 7.05
C ASP A 108 3.88 -1.00 6.76
N ILE A 109 4.05 -1.60 5.60
CA ILE A 109 3.42 -2.86 5.24
C ILE A 109 4.54 -3.88 5.08
N LEU A 110 4.57 -4.86 5.98
CA LEU A 110 5.62 -5.85 6.13
C LEU A 110 5.08 -7.21 5.75
N ASP A 111 5.64 -7.83 4.72
CA ASP A 111 5.27 -9.20 4.34
C ASP A 111 6.37 -10.20 4.69
N GLU A 112 6.08 -11.47 4.51
CA GLU A 112 7.02 -12.58 4.70
C GLU A 112 7.30 -13.29 3.38
N GLY A 113 7.27 -12.56 2.28
CA GLY A 113 7.58 -13.08 0.95
C GLY A 113 9.07 -13.20 0.69
N GLN A 114 9.42 -13.27 -0.58
CA GLN A 114 10.82 -13.42 -1.00
C GLN A 114 11.66 -12.17 -0.81
N GLY A 115 11.03 -11.01 -0.68
CA GLY A 115 11.72 -9.73 -0.71
C GLY A 115 12.14 -9.32 -2.11
N PHE A 116 13.01 -8.34 -2.19
CA PHE A 116 13.54 -7.83 -3.45
C PHE A 116 14.93 -8.38 -3.71
N LYS A 117 15.15 -8.89 -4.92
CA LYS A 117 16.48 -9.33 -5.38
C LYS A 117 17.28 -8.16 -5.95
N GLU A 118 16.60 -7.13 -6.43
CA GLU A 118 17.21 -5.99 -7.05
C GLU A 118 17.66 -4.97 -6.00
N LYS A 119 18.82 -4.32 -6.26
CA LYS A 119 19.30 -3.22 -5.42
C LYS A 119 18.46 -1.95 -5.60
N ASP A 120 17.99 -1.70 -6.82
CA ASP A 120 17.15 -0.56 -7.14
C ASP A 120 15.68 -0.94 -7.04
N THR A 121 15.10 -0.73 -5.87
CA THR A 121 13.69 -1.02 -5.62
C THR A 121 12.74 0.04 -6.19
N ASN A 122 13.24 1.19 -6.62
CA ASN A 122 12.42 2.25 -7.20
C ASN A 122 11.75 1.84 -8.52
N LYS A 123 12.30 0.85 -9.22
CA LYS A 123 11.71 0.32 -10.45
C LYS A 123 10.30 -0.20 -10.26
N ILE A 124 9.96 -0.71 -9.09
CA ILE A 124 8.63 -1.30 -8.83
C ILE A 124 7.50 -0.28 -8.91
N PHE A 125 7.80 1.01 -8.79
CA PHE A 125 6.82 2.08 -8.87
C PHE A 125 6.62 2.59 -10.30
N ARG A 126 7.38 2.09 -11.28
CA ARG A 126 7.20 2.46 -12.67
C ARG A 126 5.92 1.86 -13.23
N ARG A 127 5.29 2.58 -14.14
CA ARG A 127 4.12 2.09 -14.86
C ARG A 127 4.43 0.76 -15.55
N PHE A 128 3.48 -0.17 -15.51
CA PHE A 128 3.55 -1.48 -16.15
C PHE A 128 4.66 -2.41 -15.63
N TYR A 129 5.38 -2.02 -14.58
CA TYR A 129 6.33 -2.91 -13.96
C TYR A 129 5.60 -4.04 -13.24
N SER A 130 6.00 -5.28 -13.49
CA SER A 130 5.48 -6.45 -12.78
C SER A 130 6.56 -7.52 -12.70
N ASN A 131 6.81 -8.04 -11.51
CA ASN A 131 7.72 -9.15 -11.23
C ASN A 131 6.99 -10.23 -10.43
N ARG A 132 5.71 -10.40 -10.70
CA ARG A 132 4.87 -11.39 -10.02
C ARG A 132 4.96 -12.73 -10.71
N PRO A 133 4.88 -13.85 -9.95
CA PRO A 133 4.77 -15.18 -10.55
C PRO A 133 3.57 -15.25 -11.50
N ASP A 134 3.72 -16.01 -12.58
CA ASP A 134 2.70 -16.15 -13.64
C ASP A 134 1.33 -16.58 -13.11
N LYS A 135 1.29 -17.38 -12.05
CA LYS A 135 0.04 -17.80 -11.39
C LYS A 135 -0.75 -16.65 -10.78
N PHE A 136 -0.11 -15.50 -10.57
CA PHE A 136 -0.74 -14.27 -10.09
C PHE A 136 -0.83 -13.22 -11.20
N GLY A 137 -0.55 -13.58 -12.43
CA GLY A 137 -0.27 -12.73 -13.59
C GLY A 137 -1.41 -11.86 -14.09
N GLN A 138 -2.38 -11.55 -13.25
CA GLN A 138 -3.49 -10.68 -13.62
C GLN A 138 -3.29 -9.21 -13.20
N HIS A 139 -2.12 -8.87 -12.71
CA HIS A 139 -1.79 -7.49 -12.33
C HIS A 139 -1.12 -6.77 -13.49
N SER A 140 -1.62 -5.56 -13.78
CA SER A 140 -1.17 -4.74 -14.88
C SER A 140 0.20 -4.08 -14.67
N GLY A 141 0.68 -4.04 -13.42
CA GLY A 141 1.85 -3.26 -13.04
C GLY A 141 1.56 -1.78 -12.79
N LEU A 142 0.28 -1.39 -12.72
CA LEU A 142 -0.14 -0.01 -12.44
C LEU A 142 -0.47 0.24 -10.96
N GLY A 143 -0.72 -0.81 -10.17
CA GLY A 143 -1.14 -0.66 -8.77
C GLY A 143 -0.18 0.14 -7.91
N LEU A 144 1.13 -0.14 -7.99
CA LEU A 144 2.15 0.58 -7.24
C LEU A 144 2.42 1.98 -7.79
N ASN A 145 2.29 2.18 -9.10
CA ASN A 145 2.37 3.51 -9.69
C ASN A 145 1.22 4.41 -9.21
N ILE A 146 0.01 3.88 -9.15
CA ILE A 146 -1.14 4.58 -8.58
C ILE A 146 -0.88 4.96 -7.12
N VAL A 147 -0.37 4.03 -6.32
CA VAL A 147 -0.03 4.30 -4.91
C VAL A 147 0.97 5.45 -4.81
N LYS A 148 2.04 5.41 -5.60
CA LYS A 148 3.05 6.47 -5.59
C LYS A 148 2.44 7.83 -5.91
N ASN A 149 1.62 7.91 -6.94
CA ASN A 149 0.94 9.14 -7.32
C ASN A 149 0.03 9.67 -6.22
N LEU A 150 -0.75 8.81 -5.59
CA LEU A 150 -1.65 9.19 -4.50
C LEU A 150 -0.86 9.65 -3.26
N VAL A 151 0.23 8.98 -2.93
CA VAL A 151 1.11 9.37 -1.82
C VAL A 151 1.73 10.74 -2.08
N GLU A 152 2.25 10.96 -3.27
CA GLU A 152 2.86 12.26 -3.65
C GLU A 152 1.84 13.40 -3.64
N LEU A 153 0.62 13.13 -4.06
CA LEU A 153 -0.47 14.11 -4.02
C LEU A 153 -0.89 14.46 -2.58
N HIS A 154 -0.60 13.60 -1.62
CA HIS A 154 -0.74 13.87 -0.20
C HIS A 154 0.53 14.45 0.44
N ASN A 155 1.49 14.90 -0.37
CA ASN A 155 2.79 15.44 0.06
C ASN A 155 3.65 14.43 0.83
N GLY A 156 3.48 13.16 0.54
CA GLY A 156 4.22 12.07 1.15
C GLY A 156 5.26 11.45 0.23
N THR A 157 5.93 10.46 0.76
CA THR A 157 6.90 9.63 0.04
C THR A 157 6.62 8.15 0.27
N ILE A 158 7.02 7.32 -0.69
CA ILE A 158 6.94 5.86 -0.57
C ILE A 158 8.28 5.24 -0.93
N ASN A 159 8.72 4.29 -0.12
CA ASN A 159 9.95 3.54 -0.32
C ASN A 159 9.69 2.04 -0.19
N ALA A 160 10.42 1.25 -0.97
CA ALA A 160 10.42 -0.19 -0.88
C ALA A 160 11.80 -0.68 -0.49
N SER A 161 11.86 -1.65 0.41
CA SER A 161 13.10 -2.27 0.87
C SER A 161 12.85 -3.68 1.36
N ASN A 162 13.91 -4.42 1.61
CA ASN A 162 13.82 -5.69 2.31
C ASN A 162 13.70 -5.44 3.81
N ARG A 163 12.99 -6.32 4.49
CA ARG A 163 12.92 -6.28 5.96
C ARG A 163 14.29 -6.55 6.56
N ILE A 164 14.55 -5.93 7.70
CA ILE A 164 15.80 -6.09 8.46
C ILE A 164 15.70 -7.30 9.39
N ASP A 165 14.53 -7.53 9.98
CA ASP A 165 14.30 -8.52 11.04
C ASP A 165 14.13 -9.95 10.54
N LYS A 166 13.64 -10.13 9.33
CA LYS A 166 13.42 -11.43 8.69
C LYS A 166 13.30 -11.30 7.17
N LYS A 167 13.19 -12.41 6.47
CA LYS A 167 12.95 -12.40 5.03
C LYS A 167 11.57 -11.82 4.71
N GLY A 168 11.52 -10.90 3.76
CA GLY A 168 10.30 -10.25 3.32
C GLY A 168 10.53 -8.83 2.83
N ALA A 169 9.47 -8.23 2.33
CA ALA A 169 9.48 -6.86 1.84
C ALA A 169 8.87 -5.88 2.84
N ARG A 170 9.37 -4.67 2.79
CA ARG A 170 8.83 -3.52 3.53
C ARG A 170 8.44 -2.43 2.55
N MET A 171 7.19 -2.03 2.58
CA MET A 171 6.69 -0.85 1.89
C MET A 171 6.42 0.22 2.93
N GLU A 172 7.13 1.34 2.83
CA GLU A 172 7.02 2.44 3.79
C GLU A 172 6.42 3.67 3.13
N VAL A 173 5.28 4.12 3.63
CA VAL A 173 4.65 5.38 3.25
C VAL A 173 4.87 6.38 4.38
N ILE A 174 5.39 7.56 4.04
CA ILE A 174 5.58 8.65 4.99
C ILE A 174 4.68 9.80 4.58
N LEU A 175 3.84 10.25 5.50
CA LEU A 175 2.89 11.34 5.28
C LEU A 175 3.09 12.45 6.31
N PRO A 176 2.92 13.72 5.92
CA PRO A 176 2.95 14.82 6.89
C PRO A 176 1.69 14.79 7.79
N MET A 177 1.88 15.06 9.07
CA MET A 177 0.80 15.24 10.03
C MET A 177 0.35 16.70 10.07
N VAL A 178 -0.89 16.89 10.48
CA VAL A 178 -1.47 18.22 10.75
C VAL A 178 -1.34 18.57 12.21
#